data_69bd29ff886bea48fb67cea07848ac67
#
_entry.id   69bd29ff886bea48fb67cea07848ac67
#
_cell.length_a   1.000
_cell.length_b   1.000
_cell.length_c   1.000
_cell.angle_alpha   90.00
_cell.angle_beta   90.00
_cell.angle_gamma   90.00
#
_symmetry.space_group_name_H-M   'P 1'
#
loop_
_entity.id
_entity.type
_entity.pdbx_description
1 polymer ?
#
loop_
_entity_poly.entity_id
_entity_poly.type
_entity_poly.pdbx_seq_one_letter_code
_entity_poly.pdbx_strand_id
1 'polypeptide(L)'
;PEIRFKDFTDPWEQRKLGEIAVEKLSNGVMNHPASNATGVRHINVINMYTPDKIHLEDLTFSSYDGDVIQKCNVEIGDIFLTRSSLKPEGIAEANVLLDDGRFIYDDHLIRLKINKNEYVPLFVKINLGVPFIKVQFISKSKTTAFTTIGQDDISECVGLFPEKEEQQKIAIFFHNLNTLITLHQRKYEKL
;
A
#
# COMPACT_ATOMS: atom_id res chain seq x y z
N PRO A 1 4.07 13.09 -16.44
CA PRO A 1 2.90 13.92 -16.14
C PRO A 1 3.02 15.30 -16.77
N GLU A 2 1.89 15.95 -17.05
CA GLU A 2 1.86 17.31 -17.64
C GLU A 2 2.31 18.39 -16.62
N ILE A 3 2.10 18.13 -15.34
CA ILE A 3 2.47 19.04 -14.25
C ILE A 3 3.56 18.37 -13.40
N ARG A 4 4.68 19.07 -13.22
CA ARG A 4 5.84 18.64 -12.44
C ARG A 4 6.40 19.78 -11.59
N PHE A 5 7.20 19.45 -10.58
CA PHE A 5 8.01 20.45 -9.88
C PHE A 5 9.05 21.05 -10.83
N LYS A 6 9.37 22.34 -10.67
CA LYS A 6 10.08 23.17 -11.65
C LYS A 6 11.44 22.62 -12.09
N ASP A 7 12.18 21.95 -11.26
CA ASP A 7 13.56 21.56 -11.54
C ASP A 7 13.72 20.13 -12.07
N PHE A 8 12.60 19.43 -12.33
CA PHE A 8 12.61 18.04 -12.81
C PHE A 8 12.16 17.97 -14.26
N THR A 9 13.10 17.64 -15.15
CA THR A 9 12.89 17.56 -16.62
C THR A 9 13.06 16.16 -17.18
N ASP A 10 13.78 15.28 -16.49
CA ASP A 10 14.08 13.95 -16.97
C ASP A 10 12.81 13.09 -17.08
N PRO A 11 12.67 12.27 -18.11
CA PRO A 11 11.50 11.43 -18.29
C PRO A 11 11.36 10.44 -17.13
N TRP A 12 10.13 10.16 -16.70
CA TRP A 12 9.87 9.11 -15.74
C TRP A 12 10.15 7.75 -16.35
N GLU A 13 10.85 6.91 -15.62
CA GLU A 13 11.17 5.56 -16.04
C GLU A 13 9.99 4.61 -15.88
N GLN A 14 9.78 3.76 -16.87
CA GLN A 14 8.78 2.71 -16.82
C GLN A 14 9.39 1.46 -16.19
N ARG A 15 8.79 0.95 -15.10
CA ARG A 15 9.23 -0.23 -14.36
C ARG A 15 8.04 -1.13 -14.03
N LYS A 16 8.25 -2.46 -14.11
CA LYS A 16 7.29 -3.42 -13.55
C LYS A 16 7.30 -3.33 -12.02
N LEU A 17 6.16 -3.57 -11.39
CA LEU A 17 6.08 -3.57 -9.92
C LEU A 17 6.94 -4.67 -9.30
N GLY A 18 7.11 -5.80 -9.99
CA GLY A 18 8.05 -6.85 -9.56
C GLY A 18 9.52 -6.44 -9.61
N GLU A 19 9.90 -5.49 -10.48
CA GLU A 19 11.28 -5.00 -10.59
C GLU A 19 11.66 -4.03 -9.48
N ILE A 20 10.69 -3.31 -8.91
CA ILE A 20 10.93 -2.41 -7.77
C ILE A 20 10.90 -3.15 -6.43
N ALA A 21 10.45 -4.41 -6.42
CA ALA A 21 10.40 -5.25 -5.24
C ALA A 21 11.77 -5.85 -4.91
N VAL A 22 12.09 -5.97 -3.61
CA VAL A 22 13.31 -6.66 -3.13
C VAL A 22 13.13 -8.16 -2.93
N GLU A 23 11.89 -8.62 -2.93
CA GLU A 23 11.50 -10.03 -2.83
C GLU A 23 10.18 -10.26 -3.57
N LYS A 24 9.81 -11.53 -3.79
CA LYS A 24 8.52 -11.86 -4.40
C LYS A 24 7.37 -11.35 -3.55
N LEU A 25 6.33 -10.84 -4.21
CA LEU A 25 5.09 -10.45 -3.55
C LEU A 25 4.53 -11.66 -2.79
N SER A 26 3.96 -11.42 -1.61
CA SER A 26 3.48 -12.48 -0.72
C SER A 26 2.12 -12.15 -0.13
N ASN A 27 1.36 -13.18 0.21
CA ASN A 27 0.15 -13.04 1.03
C ASN A 27 0.49 -13.18 2.51
N GLY A 28 -0.37 -12.61 3.35
CA GLY A 28 -0.29 -12.73 4.78
C GLY A 28 -0.89 -14.02 5.33
N VAL A 29 -1.44 -13.93 6.53
CA VAL A 29 -1.99 -15.06 7.29
C VAL A 29 -3.43 -14.77 7.71
N MET A 30 -4.20 -15.83 7.91
CA MET A 30 -5.59 -15.74 8.35
C MET A 30 -5.70 -14.95 9.67
N ASN A 31 -6.80 -14.25 9.87
CA ASN A 31 -7.03 -13.54 11.13
C ASN A 31 -7.45 -14.52 12.23
N HIS A 32 -6.67 -14.58 13.31
CA HIS A 32 -6.98 -15.30 14.55
C HIS A 32 -7.13 -14.30 15.70
N PRO A 33 -8.34 -13.73 15.92
CA PRO A 33 -8.54 -12.63 16.84
C PRO A 33 -7.96 -12.84 18.24
N ALA A 34 -7.28 -11.83 18.77
CA ALA A 34 -6.69 -11.83 20.09
C ALA A 34 -6.90 -10.47 20.80
N SER A 35 -6.63 -10.42 22.11
CA SER A 35 -6.59 -9.16 22.84
C SER A 35 -5.31 -8.36 22.54
N ASN A 36 -5.36 -7.06 22.78
CA ASN A 36 -4.18 -6.19 22.70
C ASN A 36 -3.03 -6.68 23.62
N ALA A 37 -3.35 -7.27 24.77
CA ALA A 37 -2.36 -7.73 25.74
C ALA A 37 -1.57 -8.97 25.27
N THR A 38 -2.14 -9.80 24.40
CA THR A 38 -1.59 -11.12 24.03
C THR A 38 -1.32 -11.28 22.53
N GLY A 39 -1.87 -10.39 21.72
CA GLY A 39 -1.79 -10.47 20.26
C GLY A 39 -0.66 -9.64 19.65
N VAL A 40 -0.38 -9.93 18.40
CA VAL A 40 0.42 -9.09 17.51
C VAL A 40 -0.51 -8.22 16.65
N ARG A 41 -0.09 -7.00 16.32
CA ARG A 41 -0.88 -6.10 15.45
C ARG A 41 -1.09 -6.74 14.09
N HIS A 42 -2.35 -6.73 13.63
CA HIS A 42 -2.78 -7.33 12.38
C HIS A 42 -3.30 -6.26 11.43
N ILE A 43 -2.63 -6.12 10.29
CA ILE A 43 -3.03 -5.23 9.20
C ILE A 43 -4.12 -5.95 8.40
N ASN A 44 -5.33 -5.39 8.34
CA ASN A 44 -6.49 -5.98 7.69
C ASN A 44 -6.85 -5.23 6.40
N VAL A 45 -7.72 -5.82 5.61
CA VAL A 45 -8.23 -5.22 4.36
C VAL A 45 -8.80 -3.82 4.57
N ILE A 46 -9.51 -3.57 5.69
CA ILE A 46 -10.09 -2.25 5.98
C ILE A 46 -9.04 -1.14 6.09
N ASN A 47 -7.83 -1.47 6.52
CA ASN A 47 -6.75 -0.49 6.66
C ASN A 47 -6.19 0.01 5.31
N MET A 48 -6.58 -0.63 4.20
CA MET A 48 -6.21 -0.18 2.85
C MET A 48 -6.96 1.06 2.40
N TYR A 49 -8.06 1.40 3.06
CA TYR A 49 -8.96 2.49 2.66
C TYR A 49 -8.73 3.80 3.43
N THR A 50 -7.71 3.89 4.28
CA THR A 50 -7.28 5.15 4.89
C THR A 50 -6.52 6.01 3.87
N PRO A 51 -6.73 7.35 3.84
CA PRO A 51 -6.28 8.17 2.71
C PRO A 51 -4.77 8.36 2.62
N ASP A 52 -4.06 8.36 3.74
CA ASP A 52 -2.63 8.69 3.82
C ASP A 52 -1.74 7.46 4.06
N LYS A 53 -1.92 6.77 5.17
CA LYS A 53 -1.13 5.61 5.59
C LYS A 53 -1.96 4.64 6.44
N ILE A 54 -1.41 3.49 6.78
CA ILE A 54 -1.98 2.60 7.79
C ILE A 54 -1.80 3.24 9.16
N HIS A 55 -2.90 3.40 9.92
CA HIS A 55 -2.90 3.96 11.27
C HIS A 55 -2.86 2.84 12.31
N LEU A 56 -1.95 2.93 13.28
CA LEU A 56 -1.74 1.89 14.30
C LEU A 56 -2.94 1.70 15.24
N GLU A 57 -3.70 2.75 15.46
CA GLU A 57 -4.92 2.76 16.28
C GLU A 57 -6.07 1.97 15.65
N ASP A 58 -6.07 1.81 14.32
CA ASP A 58 -7.10 1.09 13.58
C ASP A 58 -6.79 -0.40 13.40
N LEU A 59 -5.61 -0.85 13.87
CA LEU A 59 -5.20 -2.24 13.74
C LEU A 59 -5.87 -3.13 14.78
N THR A 60 -6.27 -4.32 14.35
CA THR A 60 -6.70 -5.40 15.25
C THR A 60 -5.51 -6.18 15.79
N PHE A 61 -5.78 -7.20 16.58
CA PHE A 61 -4.75 -8.10 17.12
C PHE A 61 -5.10 -9.54 16.78
N SER A 62 -4.07 -10.33 16.47
CA SER A 62 -4.19 -11.78 16.21
C SER A 62 -3.20 -12.56 17.06
N SER A 63 -3.60 -13.78 17.41
CA SER A 63 -2.76 -14.72 18.17
C SER A 63 -1.90 -15.52 17.21
N TYR A 64 -0.59 -15.22 17.17
CA TYR A 64 0.40 -15.95 16.42
C TYR A 64 1.70 -16.08 17.18
N ASP A 65 2.42 -17.17 16.96
CA ASP A 65 3.75 -17.40 17.51
C ASP A 65 4.84 -16.57 16.82
N GLY A 66 6.03 -16.55 17.41
CA GLY A 66 7.16 -15.78 16.92
C GLY A 66 7.61 -16.20 15.53
N ASP A 67 7.49 -17.46 15.18
CA ASP A 67 7.93 -17.98 13.87
C ASP A 67 7.07 -17.46 12.73
N VAL A 68 5.75 -17.39 12.91
CA VAL A 68 4.84 -16.80 11.92
C VAL A 68 5.09 -15.31 11.77
N ILE A 69 5.27 -14.59 12.89
CA ILE A 69 5.57 -13.16 12.88
C ILE A 69 6.88 -12.90 12.12
N GLN A 70 7.91 -13.70 12.40
CA GLN A 70 9.21 -13.59 11.71
C GLN A 70 9.10 -13.91 10.21
N LYS A 71 8.29 -14.89 9.82
CA LYS A 71 8.04 -15.21 8.40
C LYS A 71 7.30 -14.11 7.67
N CYS A 72 6.35 -13.43 8.34
CA CYS A 72 5.70 -12.26 7.76
C CYS A 72 6.69 -11.12 7.49
N ASN A 73 7.73 -10.96 8.33
CA ASN A 73 8.84 -10.02 8.14
C ASN A 73 8.39 -8.62 7.68
N VAL A 74 7.34 -8.08 8.32
CA VAL A 74 6.78 -6.77 7.98
C VAL A 74 7.68 -5.66 8.47
N GLU A 75 8.00 -4.71 7.62
CA GLU A 75 8.89 -3.59 7.92
C GLU A 75 8.26 -2.25 7.54
N ILE A 76 8.80 -1.17 8.12
CA ILE A 76 8.47 0.20 7.71
C ILE A 76 8.73 0.37 6.21
N GLY A 77 7.75 0.91 5.50
CA GLY A 77 7.77 1.13 4.06
C GLY A 77 7.18 -0.01 3.24
N ASP A 78 6.76 -1.12 3.87
CA ASP A 78 6.01 -2.17 3.17
C ASP A 78 4.65 -1.63 2.72
N ILE A 79 4.26 -2.01 1.51
CA ILE A 79 3.01 -1.63 0.87
C ILE A 79 2.12 -2.86 0.78
N PHE A 80 0.84 -2.69 1.08
CA PHE A 80 -0.14 -3.76 1.03
C PHE A 80 -1.24 -3.42 0.04
N LEU A 81 -1.68 -4.41 -0.73
CA LEU A 81 -2.73 -4.28 -1.74
C LEU A 81 -3.83 -5.31 -1.49
N THR A 82 -5.08 -4.93 -1.67
CA THR A 82 -6.20 -5.88 -1.60
C THR A 82 -6.13 -6.87 -2.76
N ARG A 83 -6.23 -8.19 -2.45
CA ARG A 83 -6.24 -9.24 -3.49
C ARG A 83 -7.64 -9.57 -4.01
N SER A 84 -8.68 -9.06 -3.36
CA SER A 84 -10.08 -9.30 -3.75
C SER A 84 -10.95 -8.09 -3.49
N SER A 85 -12.00 -7.92 -4.30
CA SER A 85 -12.98 -6.85 -4.15
C SER A 85 -14.35 -7.31 -4.68
N LEU A 86 -15.42 -6.70 -4.15
CA LEU A 86 -16.78 -6.88 -4.64
C LEU A 86 -16.99 -6.26 -6.04
N LYS A 87 -16.22 -5.22 -6.35
CA LYS A 87 -16.27 -4.50 -7.63
C LYS A 87 -14.88 -4.40 -8.25
N PRO A 88 -14.76 -4.47 -9.58
CA PRO A 88 -13.45 -4.36 -10.25
C PRO A 88 -12.67 -3.11 -9.88
N GLU A 89 -13.32 -1.99 -9.67
CA GLU A 89 -12.68 -0.70 -9.37
C GLU A 89 -11.98 -0.68 -8.00
N GLY A 90 -12.41 -1.56 -7.07
CA GLY A 90 -11.82 -1.70 -5.72
C GLY A 90 -10.67 -2.69 -5.64
N ILE A 91 -10.28 -3.32 -6.76
CA ILE A 91 -9.17 -4.29 -6.75
C ILE A 91 -7.82 -3.58 -6.55
N ALA A 92 -6.90 -4.25 -5.86
CA ALA A 92 -5.57 -3.75 -5.56
C ALA A 92 -5.58 -2.32 -4.96
N GLU A 93 -6.53 -2.07 -4.04
CA GLU A 93 -6.46 -0.87 -3.20
C GLU A 93 -5.24 -0.96 -2.31
N ALA A 94 -4.43 0.10 -2.28
CA ALA A 94 -3.11 0.06 -1.70
C ALA A 94 -2.94 1.01 -0.51
N ASN A 95 -2.21 0.55 0.52
CA ASN A 95 -1.76 1.42 1.59
C ASN A 95 -0.35 1.05 2.06
N VAL A 96 0.29 1.95 2.82
CA VAL A 96 1.68 1.86 3.24
C VAL A 96 1.80 1.91 4.77
N LEU A 97 2.67 1.06 5.31
CA LEU A 97 3.06 1.10 6.72
C LEU A 97 4.25 2.04 6.90
N LEU A 98 4.08 3.11 7.69
CA LEU A 98 5.14 4.09 7.96
C LEU A 98 5.57 4.13 9.45
N ASP A 99 5.00 3.26 10.27
CA ASP A 99 5.28 3.19 11.71
C ASP A 99 6.05 1.92 12.06
N ASP A 100 6.88 1.98 13.10
CA ASP A 100 7.65 0.84 13.59
C ASP A 100 6.81 -0.07 14.49
N GLY A 101 7.18 -1.35 14.55
CA GLY A 101 6.52 -2.32 15.41
C GLY A 101 6.62 -3.75 14.92
N ARG A 102 5.86 -4.60 15.60
CA ARG A 102 5.68 -6.02 15.20
C ARG A 102 4.31 -6.18 14.58
N PHE A 103 4.28 -6.66 13.35
CA PHE A 103 3.06 -6.76 12.57
C PHE A 103 2.98 -8.11 11.86
N ILE A 104 1.75 -8.52 11.62
CA ILE A 104 1.36 -9.49 10.60
C ILE A 104 0.32 -8.82 9.71
N TYR A 105 -0.06 -9.45 8.61
CA TYR A 105 -1.07 -8.94 7.71
C TYR A 105 -1.97 -10.07 7.19
N ASP A 106 -3.16 -9.67 6.75
CA ASP A 106 -4.23 -10.58 6.34
C ASP A 106 -3.89 -11.34 5.05
N ASP A 107 -4.36 -12.58 4.92
CA ASP A 107 -4.17 -13.41 3.73
C ASP A 107 -4.94 -12.90 2.49
N HIS A 108 -5.87 -11.95 2.67
CA HIS A 108 -6.52 -11.20 1.60
C HIS A 108 -5.74 -9.95 1.17
N LEU A 109 -4.55 -9.75 1.70
CA LEU A 109 -3.61 -8.72 1.27
C LEU A 109 -2.42 -9.33 0.53
N ILE A 110 -1.89 -8.59 -0.42
CA ILE A 110 -0.62 -8.86 -1.10
C ILE A 110 0.36 -7.79 -0.67
N ARG A 111 1.52 -8.21 -0.12
CA ARG A 111 2.60 -7.30 0.26
C ARG A 111 3.54 -7.06 -0.91
N LEU A 112 3.88 -5.81 -1.13
CA LEU A 112 4.95 -5.33 -1.99
C LEU A 112 6.03 -4.67 -1.13
N LYS A 113 7.16 -5.35 -0.95
CA LYS A 113 8.35 -4.84 -0.26
C LYS A 113 9.30 -4.23 -1.27
N ILE A 114 9.44 -2.93 -1.26
CA ILE A 114 10.17 -2.17 -2.29
C ILE A 114 11.64 -1.93 -1.90
N ASN A 115 12.48 -1.68 -2.91
CA ASN A 115 13.84 -1.17 -2.71
C ASN A 115 13.81 0.30 -2.23
N LYS A 116 13.86 0.50 -0.93
CA LYS A 116 13.80 1.85 -0.30
C LYS A 116 15.02 2.73 -0.60
N ASN A 117 16.09 2.18 -1.19
CA ASN A 117 17.22 2.99 -1.66
C ASN A 117 16.88 3.79 -2.92
N GLU A 118 15.96 3.29 -3.75
CA GLU A 118 15.56 3.88 -5.03
C GLU A 118 14.13 4.44 -5.00
N TYR A 119 13.26 3.85 -4.20
CA TYR A 119 11.84 4.19 -4.18
C TYR A 119 11.37 4.71 -2.82
N VAL A 120 10.53 5.74 -2.85
CA VAL A 120 9.90 6.33 -1.66
C VAL A 120 8.56 5.63 -1.41
N PRO A 121 8.36 4.95 -0.26
CA PRO A 121 7.17 4.13 -0.01
C PRO A 121 5.85 4.87 -0.19
N LEU A 122 5.75 6.09 0.34
CA LEU A 122 4.53 6.90 0.21
C LEU A 122 4.28 7.34 -1.24
N PHE A 123 5.33 7.64 -2.01
CA PHE A 123 5.19 7.92 -3.44
C PHE A 123 4.67 6.68 -4.18
N VAL A 124 5.24 5.51 -3.92
CA VAL A 124 4.79 4.26 -4.57
C VAL A 124 3.32 3.99 -4.25
N LYS A 125 2.90 4.14 -2.98
CA LYS A 125 1.47 4.03 -2.60
C LYS A 125 0.59 4.98 -3.41
N ILE A 126 0.97 6.25 -3.55
CA ILE A 126 0.23 7.24 -4.35
C ILE A 126 0.18 6.81 -5.82
N ASN A 127 1.31 6.37 -6.36
CA ASN A 127 1.44 5.94 -7.75
C ASN A 127 0.57 4.70 -8.06
N LEU A 128 0.41 3.77 -7.12
CA LEU A 128 -0.48 2.61 -7.28
C LEU A 128 -1.96 3.00 -7.42
N GLY A 129 -2.36 4.17 -6.95
CA GLY A 129 -3.71 4.70 -7.07
C GLY A 129 -4.01 5.45 -8.37
N VAL A 130 -3.02 5.73 -9.23
CA VAL A 130 -3.27 6.50 -10.46
C VAL A 130 -4.00 5.66 -11.52
N PRO A 131 -4.82 6.28 -12.40
CA PRO A 131 -5.58 5.57 -13.42
C PRO A 131 -4.74 4.67 -14.31
N PHE A 132 -3.52 5.10 -14.67
CA PHE A 132 -2.59 4.33 -15.51
C PHE A 132 -2.26 2.93 -14.95
N ILE A 133 -2.12 2.78 -13.64
CA ILE A 133 -1.86 1.48 -12.99
C ILE A 133 -3.18 0.77 -12.67
N LYS A 134 -4.20 1.50 -12.21
CA LYS A 134 -5.51 0.92 -11.84
C LYS A 134 -6.16 0.18 -13.01
N VAL A 135 -6.11 0.71 -14.21
CA VAL A 135 -6.65 -0.01 -15.40
C VAL A 135 -5.92 -1.32 -15.68
N GLN A 136 -4.62 -1.41 -15.38
CA GLN A 136 -3.86 -2.66 -15.53
C GLN A 136 -4.27 -3.69 -14.48
N PHE A 137 -4.48 -3.29 -13.21
CA PHE A 137 -4.99 -4.18 -12.17
C PHE A 137 -6.35 -4.74 -12.56
N ILE A 138 -7.27 -3.90 -13.02
CA ILE A 138 -8.60 -4.33 -13.48
C ILE A 138 -8.49 -5.29 -14.67
N SER A 139 -7.66 -4.97 -15.65
CA SER A 139 -7.47 -5.79 -16.86
C SER A 139 -6.89 -7.17 -16.57
N LYS A 140 -6.00 -7.27 -15.56
CA LYS A 140 -5.37 -8.54 -15.17
C LYS A 140 -6.16 -9.31 -14.12
N SER A 141 -7.18 -8.70 -13.51
CA SER A 141 -8.03 -9.35 -12.53
C SER A 141 -9.02 -10.34 -13.17
N LYS A 142 -9.48 -11.29 -12.36
CA LYS A 142 -10.50 -12.28 -12.73
C LYS A 142 -11.76 -12.01 -11.93
N THR A 143 -12.89 -11.80 -12.61
CA THR A 143 -14.17 -11.55 -11.95
C THR A 143 -15.07 -12.78 -12.09
N THR A 144 -15.53 -13.30 -10.94
CA THR A 144 -16.56 -14.32 -10.80
C THR A 144 -17.64 -13.78 -9.86
N ALA A 145 -17.82 -14.37 -8.67
CA ALA A 145 -18.59 -13.76 -7.58
C ALA A 145 -17.86 -12.55 -6.97
N PHE A 146 -16.54 -12.57 -7.00
CA PHE A 146 -15.64 -11.50 -6.58
C PHE A 146 -14.60 -11.23 -7.68
N THR A 147 -14.09 -10.01 -7.72
CA THR A 147 -12.91 -9.68 -8.53
C THR A 147 -11.67 -10.02 -7.73
N THR A 148 -10.74 -10.77 -8.31
CA THR A 148 -9.49 -11.20 -7.66
C THR A 148 -8.28 -10.93 -8.54
N ILE A 149 -7.13 -10.63 -7.94
CA ILE A 149 -5.86 -10.47 -8.62
C ILE A 149 -4.77 -11.27 -7.90
N GLY A 150 -3.85 -11.84 -8.68
CA GLY A 150 -2.72 -12.62 -8.17
C GLY A 150 -1.46 -11.77 -7.96
N GLN A 151 -0.49 -12.33 -7.23
CA GLN A 151 0.82 -11.72 -7.00
C GLN A 151 1.57 -11.49 -8.31
N ASP A 152 1.58 -12.49 -9.19
CA ASP A 152 2.26 -12.42 -10.50
C ASP A 152 1.61 -11.37 -11.41
N ASP A 153 0.26 -11.27 -11.38
CA ASP A 153 -0.47 -10.27 -12.15
C ASP A 153 -0.11 -8.86 -11.70
N ILE A 154 0.00 -8.61 -10.38
CA ILE A 154 0.45 -7.33 -9.83
C ILE A 154 1.91 -7.08 -10.21
N SER A 155 2.80 -8.07 -10.08
CA SER A 155 4.22 -7.94 -10.43
C SER A 155 4.46 -7.50 -11.87
N GLU A 156 3.62 -7.94 -12.80
CA GLU A 156 3.70 -7.61 -14.21
C GLU A 156 3.07 -6.25 -14.57
N CYS A 157 2.36 -5.60 -13.63
CA CYS A 157 1.86 -4.24 -13.86
C CYS A 157 3.00 -3.23 -13.86
N VAL A 158 2.83 -2.17 -14.63
CA VAL A 158 3.87 -1.20 -14.91
C VAL A 158 3.51 0.14 -14.29
N GLY A 159 4.44 0.70 -13.52
CA GLY A 159 4.40 2.06 -13.01
C GLY A 159 5.38 2.99 -13.72
N LEU A 160 5.19 4.29 -13.53
CA LEU A 160 6.09 5.34 -13.99
C LEU A 160 6.76 5.98 -12.77
N PHE A 161 8.08 6.00 -12.74
CA PHE A 161 8.87 6.42 -11.58
C PHE A 161 9.85 7.52 -11.97
N PRO A 162 9.79 8.71 -11.35
CA PRO A 162 10.83 9.70 -11.46
C PRO A 162 12.05 9.33 -10.61
N GLU A 163 13.10 10.14 -10.68
CA GLU A 163 14.20 10.07 -9.73
C GLU A 163 13.71 10.24 -8.27
N LYS A 164 14.49 9.72 -7.33
CA LYS A 164 14.08 9.61 -5.91
C LYS A 164 13.75 10.96 -5.27
N GLU A 165 14.49 12.00 -5.62
CA GLU A 165 14.28 13.36 -5.13
C GLU A 165 12.90 13.91 -5.54
N GLU A 166 12.47 13.66 -6.78
CA GLU A 166 11.13 14.04 -7.22
C GLU A 166 10.06 13.20 -6.52
N GLN A 167 10.28 11.88 -6.35
CA GLN A 167 9.38 11.03 -5.56
C GLN A 167 9.16 11.59 -4.16
N GLN A 168 10.23 12.04 -3.49
CA GLN A 168 10.16 12.65 -2.15
C GLN A 168 9.31 13.91 -2.14
N LYS A 169 9.52 14.83 -3.10
CA LYS A 169 8.74 16.08 -3.22
C LYS A 169 7.26 15.79 -3.47
N ILE A 170 6.95 14.83 -4.34
CA ILE A 170 5.57 14.43 -4.61
C ILE A 170 4.92 13.83 -3.34
N ALA A 171 5.62 12.93 -2.65
CA ALA A 171 5.12 12.31 -1.43
C ALA A 171 4.82 13.34 -0.33
N ILE A 172 5.73 14.29 -0.10
CA ILE A 172 5.56 15.37 0.88
C ILE A 172 4.38 16.27 0.49
N PHE A 173 4.25 16.62 -0.79
CA PHE A 173 3.16 17.46 -1.27
C PHE A 173 1.78 16.83 -0.98
N PHE A 174 1.59 15.56 -1.33
CA PHE A 174 0.34 14.86 -1.09
C PHE A 174 0.09 14.58 0.40
N HIS A 175 1.13 14.30 1.19
CA HIS A 175 1.01 14.16 2.64
C HIS A 175 0.48 15.46 3.29
N ASN A 176 1.06 16.61 2.93
CA ASN A 176 0.63 17.90 3.43
C ASN A 176 -0.80 18.23 3.00
N LEU A 177 -1.16 17.92 1.75
CA LEU A 177 -2.51 18.13 1.24
C LEU A 177 -3.54 17.30 2.02
N ASN A 178 -3.28 16.01 2.25
CA ASN A 178 -4.15 15.15 3.04
C ASN A 178 -4.30 15.65 4.48
N THR A 179 -3.21 16.11 5.09
CA THR A 179 -3.23 16.69 6.44
C THR A 179 -4.15 17.93 6.49
N LEU A 180 -4.05 18.83 5.52
CA LEU A 180 -4.89 20.02 5.43
C LEU A 180 -6.37 19.64 5.25
N ILE A 181 -6.68 18.69 4.37
CA ILE A 181 -8.06 18.21 4.15
C ILE A 181 -8.63 17.65 5.46
N THR A 182 -7.89 16.78 6.16
CA THR A 182 -8.32 16.19 7.43
C THR A 182 -8.58 17.25 8.51
N LEU A 183 -7.71 18.25 8.62
CA LEU A 183 -7.87 19.35 9.57
C LEU A 183 -9.14 20.19 9.26
N HIS A 184 -9.39 20.46 7.98
CA HIS A 184 -10.60 21.15 7.57
C HIS A 184 -11.88 20.35 7.87
N GLN A 185 -11.90 19.06 7.56
CA GLN A 185 -13.04 18.19 7.87
C GLN A 185 -13.36 18.17 9.37
N ARG A 186 -12.34 17.95 10.22
CA ARG A 186 -12.52 17.98 11.70
C ARG A 186 -13.03 19.33 12.23
N LYS A 187 -12.72 20.43 11.55
CA LYS A 187 -13.24 21.75 11.94
C LYS A 187 -14.73 21.87 11.64
N TYR A 188 -15.21 21.34 10.51
CA TYR A 188 -16.63 21.37 10.15
C TYR A 188 -17.49 20.41 10.99
N GLU A 189 -16.95 19.27 11.42
CA GLU A 189 -17.65 18.30 12.28
C GLU A 189 -17.88 18.82 13.71
N LYS A 190 -17.18 19.89 14.12
CA LYS A 190 -17.30 20.51 15.46
C LYS A 190 -18.22 21.77 15.47
N LEU A 191 -18.77 22.13 14.33
CA LEU A 191 -19.73 23.24 14.19
C LEU A 191 -21.16 22.72 14.10
#